data_9ccdeb4f6b5e7eaacf318740622955b5
#
_entry.id   9ccdeb4f6b5e7eaacf318740622955b5
#
_cell.length_a   1.000
_cell.length_b   1.000
_cell.length_c   1.000
_cell.angle_alpha   90.00
_cell.angle_beta   90.00
_cell.angle_gamma   90.00
#
_symmetry.space_group_name_H-M   'P 1'
#
loop_
_entity.id
_entity.type
_entity.pdbx_description
1 polymer ?
#
loop_
_entity_poly.entity_id
_entity_poly.type
_entity_poly.pdbx_seq_one_letter_code
_entity_poly.pdbx_strand_id
1 'polypeptide(L)'
;VGLDHRVAVFARGEQSLREALGACSILSRAAEQQAAILACPGTRWCSRALVETNALADRIRRELGTRLPAGAMVSVSGCPNGCAHSAVADFGLSGVATARDGQRIEAFHLLTGGGRGRTAALAQPAESKLTADEVLRAIAARL
;
A
#
# COMPACT_ATOMS: atom_id res chain seq x y z
N VAL A 1 -8.46 -15.42 1.46
CA VAL A 1 -7.77 -14.19 1.93
C VAL A 1 -6.98 -13.63 0.77
N GLY A 2 -7.19 -12.37 0.43
CA GLY A 2 -6.48 -11.69 -0.65
C GLY A 2 -5.12 -11.12 -0.21
N LEU A 3 -4.33 -10.67 -1.18
CA LEU A 3 -3.01 -10.04 -0.93
C LEU A 3 -3.09 -8.77 -0.07
N ASP A 4 -4.24 -8.13 -0.05
CA ASP A 4 -4.56 -6.91 0.69
C ASP A 4 -5.24 -7.20 2.05
N HIS A 5 -5.08 -8.41 2.57
CA HIS A 5 -5.72 -8.89 3.80
C HIS A 5 -7.26 -8.88 3.77
N ARG A 6 -7.85 -8.81 2.58
CA ARG A 6 -9.31 -8.93 2.42
C ARG A 6 -9.73 -10.39 2.38
N VAL A 7 -10.92 -10.63 2.89
CA VAL A 7 -11.58 -11.94 2.83
C VAL A 7 -12.67 -11.86 1.77
N ALA A 8 -12.58 -12.71 0.76
CA ALA A 8 -13.67 -12.91 -0.19
C ALA A 8 -14.61 -14.00 0.33
N VAL A 9 -15.88 -13.68 0.40
CA VAL A 9 -16.94 -14.61 0.77
C VAL A 9 -17.74 -14.95 -0.46
N PHE A 10 -17.86 -16.25 -0.75
CA PHE A 10 -18.67 -16.75 -1.86
C PHE A 10 -19.92 -17.43 -1.27
N ALA A 11 -21.08 -17.05 -1.78
CA ALA A 11 -22.37 -17.64 -1.36
C ALA A 11 -23.20 -18.02 -2.57
N ARG A 12 -24.09 -19.01 -2.40
CA ARG A 12 -25.05 -19.42 -3.43
C ARG A 12 -26.29 -18.52 -3.36
N GLY A 13 -26.21 -17.33 -3.95
CA GLY A 13 -27.30 -16.37 -4.01
C GLY A 13 -27.05 -15.12 -3.17
N GLU A 14 -27.61 -14.01 -3.65
CA GLU A 14 -27.41 -12.68 -3.08
C GLU A 14 -27.98 -12.54 -1.66
N GLN A 15 -29.09 -13.21 -1.38
CA GLN A 15 -29.76 -13.13 -0.07
C GLN A 15 -28.92 -13.81 1.02
N SER A 16 -28.37 -15.01 0.74
CA SER A 16 -27.45 -15.71 1.68
C SER A 16 -26.18 -14.90 1.92
N LEU A 17 -25.68 -14.18 0.90
CA LEU A 17 -24.53 -13.31 1.05
C LEU A 17 -24.85 -12.10 1.94
N ARG A 18 -26.02 -11.46 1.74
CA ARG A 18 -26.48 -10.32 2.56
C ARG A 18 -26.70 -10.70 4.02
N GLU A 19 -27.26 -11.88 4.28
CA GLU A 19 -27.45 -12.40 5.63
C GLU A 19 -26.12 -12.69 6.33
N ALA A 20 -25.19 -13.36 5.63
CA ALA A 20 -23.84 -13.65 6.14
C ALA A 20 -23.03 -12.36 6.40
N LEU A 21 -23.17 -11.34 5.56
CA LEU A 21 -22.49 -10.05 5.69
C LEU A 21 -23.22 -9.10 6.65
N GLY A 22 -24.51 -9.29 6.91
CA GLY A 22 -25.32 -8.47 7.82
C GLY A 22 -24.77 -8.44 9.25
N ALA A 23 -24.26 -9.56 9.71
CA ALA A 23 -23.56 -9.67 11.00
C ALA A 23 -22.17 -8.99 11.00
N CYS A 24 -21.59 -8.74 9.82
CA CYS A 24 -20.26 -8.13 9.61
C CYS A 24 -20.35 -6.77 8.93
N SER A 25 -21.50 -6.09 8.97
CA SER A 25 -21.79 -4.88 8.21
C SER A 25 -20.80 -3.73 8.42
N ILE A 26 -20.19 -3.63 9.59
CA ILE A 26 -19.16 -2.62 9.91
C ILE A 26 -17.88 -2.90 9.11
N LEU A 27 -17.51 -4.16 8.95
CA LEU A 27 -16.27 -4.56 8.25
C LEU A 27 -16.43 -4.43 6.73
N SER A 28 -17.60 -4.74 6.16
CA SER A 28 -17.83 -4.69 4.72
C SER A 28 -17.88 -3.25 4.19
N ARG A 29 -18.59 -2.34 4.87
CA ARG A 29 -18.70 -0.94 4.45
C ARG A 29 -17.40 -0.17 4.57
N ALA A 30 -16.64 -0.39 5.63
CA ALA A 30 -15.34 0.26 5.82
C ALA A 30 -14.31 -0.18 4.76
N ALA A 31 -14.36 -1.44 4.34
CA ALA A 31 -13.39 -1.98 3.38
C ALA A 31 -13.62 -1.51 1.93
N GLU A 32 -14.85 -1.23 1.53
CA GLU A 32 -15.18 -0.79 0.17
C GLU A 32 -14.92 0.71 -0.07
N GLN A 33 -14.92 1.50 1.00
CA GLN A 33 -14.85 2.97 0.91
C GLN A 33 -13.45 3.53 1.19
N GLN A 34 -12.51 2.73 1.65
CA GLN A 34 -11.18 3.20 2.02
C GLN A 34 -10.09 2.57 1.14
N ALA A 35 -9.07 3.36 0.85
CA ALA A 35 -7.84 2.85 0.26
C ALA A 35 -7.15 1.89 1.25
N ALA A 36 -6.61 0.79 0.73
CA ALA A 36 -5.80 -0.14 1.50
C ALA A 36 -4.36 0.38 1.60
N ILE A 37 -3.90 0.72 2.80
CA ILE A 37 -2.52 1.13 3.03
C ILE A 37 -1.81 0.05 3.82
N LEU A 38 -0.90 -0.66 3.17
CA LEU A 38 -0.16 -1.79 3.70
C LEU A 38 1.30 -1.43 3.92
N ALA A 39 1.88 -1.93 5.01
CA ALA A 39 3.31 -1.83 5.27
C ALA A 39 3.88 -3.17 5.70
N CYS A 40 5.08 -3.50 5.26
CA CYS A 40 5.82 -4.61 5.86
C CYS A 40 6.40 -4.18 7.22
N PRO A 41 6.98 -5.10 8.02
CA PRO A 41 7.51 -4.76 9.33
C PRO A 41 8.60 -3.66 9.37
N GLY A 42 9.28 -3.38 8.23
CA GLY A 42 10.34 -2.36 8.18
C GLY A 42 11.54 -2.67 9.07
N THR A 43 12.42 -1.69 9.28
CA THR A 43 13.63 -1.83 10.11
C THR A 43 13.34 -2.14 11.57
N ARG A 44 12.12 -1.87 12.01
CA ARG A 44 11.71 -2.14 13.39
C ARG A 44 11.73 -3.63 13.75
N TRP A 45 11.38 -4.50 12.78
CA TRP A 45 11.20 -5.93 13.03
C TRP A 45 11.83 -6.84 11.98
N CYS A 46 12.46 -6.29 10.94
CA CYS A 46 13.06 -7.05 9.86
C CYS A 46 14.51 -6.65 9.64
N SER A 47 15.43 -7.60 9.83
CA SER A 47 16.87 -7.38 9.63
C SER A 47 17.28 -7.12 8.16
N ARG A 48 16.39 -7.42 7.21
CA ARG A 48 16.62 -7.18 5.77
C ARG A 48 16.09 -5.83 5.30
N ALA A 49 15.27 -5.16 6.10
CA ALA A 49 14.72 -3.87 5.74
C ALA A 49 15.82 -2.79 5.73
N LEU A 50 15.68 -1.85 4.82
CA LEU A 50 16.58 -0.71 4.62
C LEU A 50 16.01 0.58 5.18
N VAL A 51 14.68 0.62 5.37
CA VAL A 51 13.92 1.79 5.79
C VAL A 51 12.80 1.41 6.76
N GLU A 52 12.38 2.38 7.57
CA GLU A 52 11.16 2.28 8.37
C GLU A 52 9.92 2.48 7.48
N THR A 53 8.95 1.59 7.61
CA THR A 53 7.79 1.54 6.72
C THR A 53 6.51 2.01 7.37
N ASN A 54 6.32 1.69 8.65
CA ASN A 54 5.06 1.96 9.34
C ASN A 54 4.84 3.46 9.56
N ALA A 55 5.90 4.19 9.89
CA ALA A 55 5.82 5.65 10.05
C ALA A 55 5.39 6.34 8.75
N LEU A 56 5.91 5.90 7.59
CA LEU A 56 5.48 6.42 6.29
C LEU A 56 4.05 6.02 5.96
N ALA A 57 3.67 4.77 6.19
CA ALA A 57 2.29 4.30 5.97
C ALA A 57 1.28 5.09 6.81
N ASP A 58 1.61 5.39 8.07
CA ASP A 58 0.77 6.21 8.95
C ASP A 58 0.68 7.65 8.47
N ARG A 59 1.75 8.22 7.95
CA ARG A 59 1.73 9.55 7.32
C ARG A 59 0.85 9.56 6.08
N ILE A 60 0.99 8.58 5.18
CA ILE A 60 0.15 8.46 3.98
C ILE A 60 -1.33 8.37 4.39
N ARG A 61 -1.65 7.59 5.42
CA ARG A 61 -3.03 7.45 5.92
C ARG A 61 -3.58 8.77 6.43
N ARG A 62 -2.81 9.51 7.22
CA ARG A 62 -3.26 10.79 7.79
C ARG A 62 -3.35 11.91 6.76
N GLU A 63 -2.38 12.01 5.86
CA GLU A 63 -2.23 13.16 4.96
C GLU A 63 -2.96 12.96 3.63
N LEU A 64 -3.08 11.71 3.14
CA LEU A 64 -3.63 11.41 1.83
C LEU A 64 -4.82 10.44 1.87
N GLY A 65 -5.11 9.80 2.99
CA GLY A 65 -6.09 8.70 3.05
C GLY A 65 -7.48 9.04 2.50
N THR A 66 -7.97 10.25 2.74
CA THR A 66 -9.27 10.73 2.23
C THR A 66 -9.23 11.15 0.75
N ARG A 67 -8.05 11.37 0.19
CA ARG A 67 -7.85 11.75 -1.22
C ARG A 67 -7.62 10.55 -2.12
N LEU A 68 -7.16 9.43 -1.55
CA LEU A 68 -6.93 8.20 -2.30
C LEU A 68 -8.26 7.65 -2.84
N PRO A 69 -8.28 7.17 -4.10
CA PRO A 69 -9.47 6.55 -4.66
C PRO A 69 -9.96 5.36 -3.82
N ALA A 70 -11.27 5.18 -3.75
CA ALA A 70 -11.86 4.02 -3.09
C ALA A 70 -11.31 2.72 -3.69
N GLY A 71 -10.88 1.81 -2.83
CA GLY A 71 -10.28 0.55 -3.25
C GLY A 71 -8.83 0.63 -3.75
N ALA A 72 -8.23 1.81 -3.84
CA ALA A 72 -6.81 1.95 -4.16
C ALA A 72 -5.93 1.23 -3.12
N MET A 73 -4.79 0.74 -3.55
CA MET A 73 -3.80 0.09 -2.70
C MET A 73 -2.49 0.88 -2.70
N VAL A 74 -2.06 1.30 -1.53
CA VAL A 74 -0.72 1.82 -1.30
C VAL A 74 0.08 0.80 -0.51
N SER A 75 1.24 0.43 -0.99
CA SER A 75 2.08 -0.62 -0.37
C SER A 75 3.47 -0.09 -0.05
N VAL A 76 3.91 -0.24 1.19
CA VAL A 76 5.21 0.23 1.66
C VAL A 76 6.08 -0.96 2.05
N SER A 77 7.01 -1.33 1.19
CA SER A 77 8.00 -2.38 1.44
C SER A 77 9.34 -1.77 1.88
N GLY A 78 9.93 -2.31 2.94
CA GLY A 78 11.18 -1.81 3.54
C GLY A 78 12.46 -2.14 2.75
N CYS A 79 12.35 -2.93 1.68
CA CYS A 79 13.44 -3.30 0.79
C CYS A 79 12.90 -3.86 -0.54
N PRO A 80 13.76 -4.17 -1.53
CA PRO A 80 13.34 -4.72 -2.83
C PRO A 80 12.61 -6.08 -2.78
N ASN A 81 12.61 -6.80 -1.65
CA ASN A 81 11.87 -8.06 -1.52
C ASN A 81 10.35 -7.89 -1.68
N GLY A 82 9.81 -6.68 -1.56
CA GLY A 82 8.42 -6.40 -1.91
C GLY A 82 7.36 -7.06 -1.02
N CYS A 83 7.66 -7.36 0.23
CA CYS A 83 6.79 -8.13 1.14
C CYS A 83 5.40 -7.49 1.37
N ALA A 84 5.23 -6.19 1.15
CA ALA A 84 3.94 -5.52 1.16
C ALA A 84 3.26 -5.49 -0.23
N HIS A 85 3.74 -6.30 -1.19
CA HIS A 85 3.19 -6.42 -2.54
C HIS A 85 3.27 -5.15 -3.40
N SER A 86 4.37 -4.39 -3.26
CA SER A 86 4.58 -3.12 -3.98
C SER A 86 4.46 -3.25 -5.50
N ALA A 87 4.78 -4.42 -6.07
CA ALA A 87 4.74 -4.65 -7.51
C ALA A 87 3.32 -4.73 -8.11
N VAL A 88 2.28 -4.84 -7.28
CA VAL A 88 0.88 -4.93 -7.75
C VAL A 88 -0.03 -3.87 -7.12
N ALA A 89 0.56 -2.91 -6.43
CA ALA A 89 -0.15 -1.80 -5.82
C ALA A 89 -0.37 -0.66 -6.82
N ASP A 90 -1.44 0.12 -6.63
CA ASP A 90 -1.65 1.36 -7.38
C ASP A 90 -0.50 2.35 -7.13
N PHE A 91 -0.05 2.42 -5.87
CA PHE A 91 1.18 3.10 -5.45
C PHE A 91 2.04 2.13 -4.65
N GLY A 92 3.10 1.63 -5.24
CA GLY A 92 4.06 0.72 -4.61
C GLY A 92 5.33 1.45 -4.18
N LEU A 93 5.73 1.28 -2.93
CA LEU A 93 6.96 1.84 -2.40
C LEU A 93 7.94 0.73 -2.03
N SER A 94 9.17 0.86 -2.48
CA SER A 94 10.26 -0.07 -2.16
C SER A 94 11.42 0.69 -1.53
N GLY A 95 11.74 0.35 -0.30
CA GLY A 95 12.83 0.97 0.45
C GLY A 95 14.20 0.73 -0.18
N VAL A 96 15.01 1.75 -0.18
CA VAL A 96 16.39 1.75 -0.67
C VAL A 96 17.32 2.50 0.29
N ALA A 97 18.50 1.98 0.49
CA ALA A 97 19.55 2.74 1.17
C ALA A 97 20.24 3.66 0.16
N THR A 98 20.31 4.95 0.50
CA THR A 98 21.01 5.94 -0.32
C THR A 98 21.77 6.92 0.58
N ALA A 99 22.58 7.78 0.00
CA ALA A 99 23.26 8.86 0.69
C ALA A 99 22.93 10.18 0.01
N ARG A 100 22.73 11.23 0.82
CA ARG A 100 22.61 12.62 0.37
C ARG A 100 23.57 13.46 1.23
N ASP A 101 24.42 14.24 0.61
CA ASP A 101 25.45 15.05 1.28
C ASP A 101 26.38 14.24 2.21
N GLY A 102 26.71 13.02 1.79
CA GLY A 102 27.57 12.10 2.55
C GLY A 102 26.90 11.40 3.74
N GLN A 103 25.65 11.70 4.03
CA GLN A 103 24.87 11.06 5.09
C GLN A 103 23.92 9.99 4.53
N ARG A 104 23.86 8.84 5.20
CA ARG A 104 22.89 7.80 4.87
C ARG A 104 21.50 8.29 5.19
N ILE A 105 20.59 8.22 4.22
CA ILE A 105 19.20 8.55 4.39
C ILE A 105 18.32 7.37 3.98
N GLU A 106 17.13 7.30 4.57
CA GLU A 106 16.06 6.42 4.12
C GLU A 106 15.41 7.02 2.88
N ALA A 107 15.24 6.20 1.86
CA ALA A 107 14.60 6.62 0.63
C ALA A 107 13.75 5.48 0.04
N PHE A 108 12.90 5.82 -0.92
CA PHE A 108 11.98 4.90 -1.55
C PHE A 108 12.00 5.05 -3.07
N HIS A 109 11.86 3.94 -3.77
CA HIS A 109 11.42 3.92 -5.16
C HIS A 109 9.90 3.91 -5.19
N LEU A 110 9.30 4.77 -5.99
CA LEU A 110 7.87 4.79 -6.26
C LEU A 110 7.58 4.03 -7.55
N LEU A 111 6.67 3.07 -7.45
CA LEU A 111 6.07 2.36 -8.58
C LEU A 111 4.59 2.75 -8.66
N THR A 112 4.03 2.79 -9.87
CA THR A 112 2.62 3.16 -10.08
C THR A 112 1.96 2.25 -11.12
N GLY A 113 0.63 2.21 -11.11
CA GLY A 113 -0.15 1.50 -12.12
C GLY A 113 -0.19 -0.01 -11.94
N GLY A 114 0.06 -0.52 -10.75
CA GLY A 114 -0.22 -1.91 -10.43
C GLY A 114 -1.71 -2.20 -10.41
N GLY A 115 -2.07 -3.46 -10.51
CA GLY A 115 -3.46 -3.88 -10.49
C GLY A 115 -3.64 -5.28 -9.93
N ARG A 116 -4.87 -5.59 -9.51
CA ARG A 116 -5.21 -6.85 -8.85
C ARG A 116 -6.49 -7.43 -9.44
N GLY A 117 -6.68 -8.74 -9.28
CA GLY A 117 -7.88 -9.41 -9.74
C GLY A 117 -8.05 -9.32 -11.27
N ARG A 118 -9.18 -8.79 -11.73
CA ARG A 118 -9.51 -8.70 -13.17
C ARG A 118 -8.67 -7.67 -13.93
N THR A 119 -8.09 -6.70 -13.22
CA THR A 119 -7.20 -5.66 -13.77
C THR A 119 -5.75 -5.88 -13.35
N ALA A 120 -5.36 -7.16 -13.16
CA ALA A 120 -4.02 -7.50 -12.72
C ALA A 120 -2.94 -6.93 -13.65
N ALA A 121 -2.03 -6.14 -13.08
CA ALA A 121 -0.92 -5.51 -13.77
C ALA A 121 0.26 -5.35 -12.83
N LEU A 122 1.47 -5.34 -13.37
CA LEU A 122 2.67 -4.98 -12.60
C LEU A 122 2.87 -3.47 -12.65
N ALA A 123 3.04 -2.89 -11.47
CA ALA A 123 3.39 -1.49 -11.32
C ALA A 123 4.73 -1.18 -11.99
N GLN A 124 4.81 -0.01 -12.61
CA GLN A 124 5.99 0.45 -13.31
C GLN A 124 6.77 1.47 -12.47
N PRO A 125 8.11 1.50 -12.58
CA PRO A 125 8.91 2.53 -11.93
C PRO A 125 8.47 3.93 -12.37
N ALA A 126 8.20 4.80 -11.40
CA ALA A 126 7.80 6.19 -11.62
C ALA A 126 8.88 7.17 -11.17
N GLU A 127 9.33 7.06 -9.93
CA GLU A 127 10.36 7.92 -9.35
C GLU A 127 11.29 7.11 -8.43
N SER A 128 12.49 7.62 -8.20
CA SER A 128 13.50 6.89 -7.42
C SER A 128 14.16 7.74 -6.35
N LYS A 129 14.58 7.09 -5.26
CA LYS A 129 15.33 7.70 -4.13
C LYS A 129 14.61 8.88 -3.48
N LEU A 130 13.28 8.78 -3.37
CA LEU A 130 12.45 9.78 -2.71
C LEU A 130 12.54 9.66 -1.20
N THR A 131 12.69 10.77 -0.51
CA THR A 131 12.45 10.85 0.94
C THR A 131 10.96 10.68 1.25
N ALA A 132 10.60 10.49 2.51
CA ALA A 132 9.20 10.37 2.92
C ALA A 132 8.34 11.58 2.49
N ASP A 133 8.88 12.80 2.57
CA ASP A 133 8.18 14.02 2.14
C ASP A 133 8.01 14.09 0.63
N GLU A 134 9.02 13.66 -0.12
CA GLU A 134 8.96 13.59 -1.57
C GLU A 134 7.96 12.53 -2.03
N VAL A 135 7.88 11.39 -1.35
CA VAL A 135 6.85 10.36 -1.59
C VAL A 135 5.44 10.92 -1.45
N LEU A 136 5.15 11.63 -0.36
CA LEU A 136 3.83 12.22 -0.14
C LEU A 136 3.47 13.22 -1.25
N ARG A 137 4.41 14.08 -1.64
CA ARG A 137 4.20 15.00 -2.76
C ARG A 137 3.99 14.27 -4.09
N ALA A 138 4.79 13.25 -4.35
CA ALA A 138 4.72 12.47 -5.59
C ALA A 138 3.38 11.72 -5.73
N ILE A 139 2.87 11.14 -4.64
CA ILE A 139 1.54 10.52 -4.63
C ILE A 139 0.46 11.60 -4.77
N ALA A 140 0.54 12.68 -4.00
CA ALA A 140 -0.45 13.77 -4.03
C ALA A 140 -0.60 14.42 -5.41
N ALA A 141 0.46 14.50 -6.19
CA ALA A 141 0.45 15.03 -7.56
C ALA A 141 -0.23 14.10 -8.58
N ARG A 142 -0.52 12.86 -8.20
CA ARG A 142 -1.16 11.83 -9.05
C ARG A 142 -2.60 11.51 -8.65
N LEU A 143 -3.10 12.19 -7.63
CA LEU A 143 -4.48 12.11 -7.14
C LEU A 143 -5.35 13.23 -7.71
#